data_d080b1290575bb3bb24b1d2dd718c347
#
_entry.id   d080b1290575bb3bb24b1d2dd718c347
#
_cell.length_a   1.000
_cell.length_b   1.000
_cell.length_c   1.000
_cell.angle_alpha   90.00
_cell.angle_beta   90.00
_cell.angle_gamma   90.00
#
_symmetry.space_group_name_H-M   'P 1'
#
loop_
_entity.id
_entity.type
_entity.pdbx_description
1 polymer ?
#
loop_
_entity_poly.entity_id
_entity_poly.type
_entity_poly.pdbx_seq_one_letter_code
_entity_poly.pdbx_strand_id
1 'polypeptide(L)'
;MSARIPESEYKERIQKAAKMIRDKGLDVLVVTSTESDFANVRYFSGLYTIWERTGVAISAAGDVAMLIGPEGMEYTKDRSVIKNIFSLKEYRESADPAYPELKTSSFKDAFKSIGVTGSNIKIGVASHLDTNMAIYLGLKDNFPDAEIIISDEIMTELRRRKSPNEIMVLKEVYSICEKAIDYCLENIRPGMSECAIVGLAQKAILEHGAESDGMPHYVFADEASRHALSRPSPDRIVTKDSFLQLNISARVDGYSGAIGMPISLGKFTARQKEMVEFGKKMHFWTIDQVKIGAHSGTIAKDYYNMFKSCGYEKNFLYGPLHGLGMIEVEAPWIEQVSTYLLEPGFCYQADTFVLDSTIGLRWEEGLHLTENGCETFNKPLDCSLVELGF
;
A
#
# COMPACT_ATOMS: atom_id res chain seq x y z
N MET A 1 16.68 10.52 -14.29
CA MET A 1 15.69 11.18 -13.41
C MET A 1 14.72 10.11 -12.98
N SER A 2 14.37 10.06 -11.71
CA SER A 2 13.38 9.13 -11.15
C SER A 2 12.00 9.36 -11.80
N ALA A 3 11.25 8.29 -12.03
CA ALA A 3 9.88 8.36 -12.54
C ALA A 3 8.99 9.17 -11.58
N ARG A 4 8.11 10.00 -12.13
CA ARG A 4 7.22 10.88 -11.35
C ARG A 4 5.86 11.00 -12.01
N ILE A 5 4.83 11.16 -11.20
CA ILE A 5 3.50 11.49 -11.67
C ILE A 5 3.49 12.97 -12.11
N PRO A 6 3.12 13.26 -13.35
CA PRO A 6 3.09 14.64 -13.84
C PRO A 6 1.94 15.43 -13.21
N GLU A 7 2.13 16.76 -13.04
CA GLU A 7 1.12 17.64 -12.42
C GLU A 7 -0.24 17.60 -13.14
N SER A 8 -0.24 17.40 -14.46
CA SER A 8 -1.48 17.26 -15.25
C SER A 8 -2.35 16.10 -14.79
N GLU A 9 -1.72 14.98 -14.39
CA GLU A 9 -2.46 13.79 -13.95
C GLU A 9 -3.20 14.02 -12.62
N TYR A 10 -2.64 14.79 -11.69
CA TYR A 10 -3.36 15.15 -10.46
C TYR A 10 -4.65 15.92 -10.76
N LYS A 11 -4.62 16.83 -11.75
CA LYS A 11 -5.82 17.55 -12.21
C LYS A 11 -6.86 16.61 -12.82
N GLU A 12 -6.43 15.65 -13.63
CA GLU A 12 -7.31 14.63 -14.20
C GLU A 12 -7.95 13.74 -13.14
N ARG A 13 -7.19 13.35 -12.10
CA ARG A 13 -7.67 12.56 -10.96
C ARG A 13 -8.77 13.30 -10.19
N ILE A 14 -8.59 14.61 -9.95
CA ILE A 14 -9.60 15.46 -9.32
C ILE A 14 -10.87 15.53 -10.17
N GLN A 15 -10.76 15.69 -11.50
CA GLN A 15 -11.92 15.73 -12.40
C GLN A 15 -12.66 14.38 -12.46
N LYS A 16 -11.95 13.26 -12.44
CA LYS A 16 -12.57 11.93 -12.33
C LYS A 16 -13.32 11.77 -11.01
N ALA A 17 -12.73 12.19 -9.89
CA ALA A 17 -13.39 12.18 -8.58
C ALA A 17 -14.65 13.06 -8.59
N ALA A 18 -14.58 14.29 -9.12
CA ALA A 18 -15.71 15.21 -9.23
C ALA A 18 -16.89 14.60 -10.03
N LYS A 19 -16.58 13.85 -11.10
CA LYS A 19 -17.61 13.13 -11.83
C LYS A 19 -18.32 12.09 -10.93
N MET A 20 -17.54 11.29 -10.18
CA MET A 20 -18.10 10.26 -9.30
C MET A 20 -18.91 10.87 -8.14
N ILE A 21 -18.46 12.01 -7.60
CA ILE A 21 -19.17 12.79 -6.58
C ILE A 21 -20.56 13.19 -7.11
N ARG A 22 -20.65 13.74 -8.33
CA ARG A 22 -21.92 14.08 -8.98
C ARG A 22 -22.80 12.85 -9.23
N ASP A 23 -22.21 11.78 -9.77
CA ASP A 23 -22.95 10.56 -10.09
C ASP A 23 -23.60 9.94 -8.84
N LYS A 24 -22.99 10.15 -7.66
CA LYS A 24 -23.52 9.72 -6.36
C LYS A 24 -24.43 10.76 -5.67
N GLY A 25 -24.62 11.91 -6.26
CA GLY A 25 -25.43 12.99 -5.68
C GLY A 25 -24.85 13.60 -4.42
N LEU A 26 -23.54 13.58 -4.27
CA LEU A 26 -22.80 14.24 -3.19
C LEU A 26 -22.47 15.69 -3.60
N ASP A 27 -22.41 16.59 -2.62
CA ASP A 27 -21.97 17.98 -2.83
C ASP A 27 -20.45 18.12 -2.71
N VAL A 28 -19.86 17.33 -1.81
CA VAL A 28 -18.42 17.35 -1.52
C VAL A 28 -17.95 15.97 -1.06
N LEU A 29 -16.74 15.62 -1.41
CA LEU A 29 -15.99 14.46 -0.88
C LEU A 29 -14.90 14.97 0.03
N VAL A 30 -14.84 14.49 1.26
CA VAL A 30 -13.71 14.67 2.18
C VAL A 30 -12.92 13.37 2.22
N VAL A 31 -11.64 13.48 1.90
CA VAL A 31 -10.68 12.37 1.93
C VAL A 31 -9.68 12.66 3.03
N THR A 32 -9.39 11.67 3.88
CA THR A 32 -8.43 11.82 4.98
C THR A 32 -7.30 10.82 4.81
N SER A 33 -6.11 11.19 5.25
CA SER A 33 -4.94 10.31 5.31
C SER A 33 -4.17 10.52 6.60
N THR A 34 -3.49 9.44 7.00
CA THR A 34 -2.52 9.38 8.10
C THR A 34 -1.13 9.07 7.53
N GLU A 35 -0.11 9.08 8.36
CA GLU A 35 1.24 8.65 7.95
C GLU A 35 1.28 7.17 7.57
N SER A 36 0.47 6.34 8.23
CA SER A 36 0.37 4.90 7.94
C SER A 36 -0.45 4.58 6.70
N ASP A 37 -1.47 5.38 6.38
CA ASP A 37 -2.23 5.32 5.11
C ASP A 37 -2.32 6.72 4.50
N PHE A 38 -1.28 7.09 3.79
CA PHE A 38 -1.13 8.39 3.13
C PHE A 38 -1.75 8.43 1.72
N ALA A 39 -2.14 7.29 1.18
CA ALA A 39 -2.36 7.11 -0.24
C ALA A 39 -3.49 7.98 -0.80
N ASN A 40 -4.64 8.03 -0.14
CA ASN A 40 -5.82 8.69 -0.70
C ASN A 40 -5.63 10.21 -0.87
N VAL A 41 -5.02 10.89 0.09
CA VAL A 41 -4.71 12.32 -0.03
C VAL A 41 -3.56 12.55 -1.00
N ARG A 42 -2.50 11.75 -0.94
CA ARG A 42 -1.36 11.85 -1.85
C ARG A 42 -1.76 11.64 -3.31
N TYR A 43 -2.73 10.77 -3.58
CA TYR A 43 -3.27 10.52 -4.92
C TYR A 43 -3.76 11.79 -5.62
N PHE A 44 -4.28 12.77 -4.86
CA PHE A 44 -4.76 14.06 -5.38
C PHE A 44 -3.76 15.19 -5.23
N SER A 45 -2.87 15.12 -4.27
CA SER A 45 -2.05 16.28 -3.85
C SER A 45 -0.55 16.13 -4.09
N GLY A 46 -0.06 14.90 -4.26
CA GLY A 46 1.37 14.59 -4.25
C GLY A 46 2.02 14.73 -2.87
N LEU A 47 1.27 15.17 -1.85
CA LEU A 47 1.79 15.43 -0.51
C LEU A 47 1.94 14.12 0.29
N TYR A 48 3.13 13.89 0.86
CA TYR A 48 3.33 12.84 1.86
C TYR A 48 2.93 13.37 3.24
N THR A 49 2.03 12.65 3.91
CA THR A 49 1.56 12.98 5.26
C THR A 49 2.63 12.66 6.30
N ILE A 50 2.89 13.56 7.23
CA ILE A 50 3.88 13.39 8.31
C ILE A 50 3.22 13.87 9.62
N TRP A 51 3.19 13.04 10.65
CA TRP A 51 2.70 13.29 12.00
C TRP A 51 1.24 13.73 12.08
N GLU A 52 0.94 14.91 11.54
CA GLU A 52 -0.42 15.42 11.46
C GLU A 52 -1.21 14.65 10.40
N ARG A 53 -2.52 14.59 10.56
CA ARG A 53 -3.39 14.11 9.49
C ARG A 53 -3.47 15.14 8.37
N THR A 54 -3.75 14.66 7.19
CA THR A 54 -4.03 15.52 6.03
C THR A 54 -5.35 15.13 5.40
N GLY A 55 -5.97 16.07 4.71
CA GLY A 55 -7.21 15.81 3.98
C GLY A 55 -7.28 16.62 2.70
N VAL A 56 -8.20 16.19 1.83
CA VAL A 56 -8.59 16.90 0.61
C VAL A 56 -10.10 16.96 0.58
N ALA A 57 -10.67 18.16 0.38
CA ALA A 57 -12.08 18.34 0.08
C ALA A 57 -12.22 18.64 -1.41
N ILE A 58 -13.06 17.85 -2.11
CA ILE A 58 -13.32 17.99 -3.55
C ILE A 58 -14.80 18.22 -3.75
N SER A 59 -15.18 19.34 -4.38
CA SER A 59 -16.59 19.65 -4.69
C SER A 59 -17.08 18.87 -5.91
N ALA A 60 -18.40 18.77 -6.05
CA ALA A 60 -19.03 18.22 -7.26
C ALA A 60 -18.66 19.00 -8.54
N ALA A 61 -18.23 20.25 -8.43
CA ALA A 61 -17.74 21.05 -9.55
C ALA A 61 -16.29 20.74 -9.94
N GLY A 62 -15.53 20.10 -9.05
CA GLY A 62 -14.10 19.79 -9.25
C GLY A 62 -13.15 20.81 -8.65
N ASP A 63 -13.66 21.76 -7.87
CA ASP A 63 -12.82 22.64 -7.06
C ASP A 63 -12.31 21.87 -5.84
N VAL A 64 -11.10 22.21 -5.39
CA VAL A 64 -10.40 21.43 -4.37
C VAL A 64 -9.76 22.30 -3.31
N ALA A 65 -9.81 21.83 -2.06
CA ALA A 65 -9.10 22.41 -0.93
C ALA A 65 -8.29 21.35 -0.19
N MET A 66 -7.05 21.71 0.18
CA MET A 66 -6.20 20.92 1.05
C MET A 66 -6.50 21.23 2.51
N LEU A 67 -6.69 20.22 3.34
CA LEU A 67 -6.99 20.30 4.77
C LEU A 67 -5.81 19.72 5.54
N ILE A 68 -5.23 20.51 6.43
CA ILE A 68 -4.02 20.09 7.15
C ILE A 68 -4.08 20.53 8.62
N GLY A 69 -3.24 19.94 9.44
CA GLY A 69 -2.98 20.44 10.78
C GLY A 69 -2.16 21.75 10.77
N PRO A 70 -2.07 22.42 11.93
CA PRO A 70 -1.42 23.71 12.03
C PRO A 70 0.08 23.73 11.71
N GLU A 71 0.80 22.65 11.99
CA GLU A 71 2.28 22.60 11.85
C GLU A 71 2.71 22.31 10.42
N GLY A 72 1.90 21.58 9.63
CA GLY A 72 2.22 21.16 8.28
C GLY A 72 2.12 22.25 7.19
N MET A 73 1.79 23.51 7.53
CA MET A 73 1.45 24.56 6.55
C MET A 73 2.58 24.83 5.56
N GLU A 74 3.80 25.08 6.01
CA GLU A 74 4.92 25.45 5.11
C GLU A 74 5.34 24.26 4.25
N TYR A 75 5.42 23.07 4.83
CA TYR A 75 5.70 21.84 4.10
C TYR A 75 4.65 21.58 3.00
N THR A 76 3.36 21.79 3.30
CA THR A 76 2.28 21.60 2.35
C THR A 76 2.32 22.62 1.20
N LYS A 77 2.63 23.89 1.48
CA LYS A 77 2.81 24.92 0.43
C LYS A 77 3.89 24.53 -0.58
N ASP A 78 4.99 23.98 -0.07
CA ASP A 78 6.13 23.58 -0.91
C ASP A 78 5.83 22.33 -1.74
N ARG A 79 5.17 21.33 -1.16
CA ARG A 79 5.08 19.98 -1.71
C ARG A 79 3.77 19.65 -2.40
N SER A 80 2.64 20.19 -1.95
CA SER A 80 1.33 19.89 -2.55
C SER A 80 1.15 20.59 -3.89
N VAL A 81 0.56 19.89 -4.86
CA VAL A 81 0.08 20.52 -6.10
C VAL A 81 -1.20 21.35 -5.86
N ILE A 82 -1.95 21.06 -4.79
CA ILE A 82 -3.12 21.82 -4.37
C ILE A 82 -2.66 23.03 -3.57
N LYS A 83 -2.97 24.25 -4.05
CA LYS A 83 -2.51 25.50 -3.45
C LYS A 83 -3.59 26.23 -2.60
N ASN A 84 -4.83 25.78 -2.65
CA ASN A 84 -5.92 26.25 -1.78
C ASN A 84 -5.89 25.48 -0.46
N ILE A 85 -5.18 25.97 0.55
CA ILE A 85 -4.79 25.24 1.76
C ILE A 85 -5.43 25.86 3.00
N PHE A 86 -6.02 25.01 3.86
CA PHE A 86 -6.67 25.41 5.10
C PHE A 86 -6.07 24.64 6.29
N SER A 87 -5.67 25.38 7.33
CA SER A 87 -5.23 24.80 8.59
C SER A 87 -6.43 24.63 9.52
N LEU A 88 -6.70 23.38 9.92
CA LEU A 88 -7.79 22.98 10.78
C LEU A 88 -7.27 22.23 12.01
N LYS A 89 -7.77 22.56 13.21
CA LYS A 89 -7.38 21.88 14.46
C LYS A 89 -7.74 20.38 14.47
N GLU A 90 -8.77 20.00 13.75
CA GLU A 90 -9.22 18.62 13.62
C GLU A 90 -8.17 17.68 12.97
N TYR A 91 -7.23 18.27 12.25
CA TYR A 91 -6.14 17.55 11.55
C TYR A 91 -4.81 17.55 12.32
N ARG A 92 -4.75 18.17 13.52
CA ARG A 92 -3.55 18.19 14.37
C ARG A 92 -3.08 16.79 14.75
N GLU A 93 -1.87 16.70 15.26
CA GLU A 93 -1.29 15.45 15.73
C GLU A 93 -2.06 14.83 16.92
N SER A 94 -1.76 13.58 17.23
CA SER A 94 -2.47 12.82 18.27
C SER A 94 -2.17 13.27 19.71
N ALA A 95 -1.10 14.07 19.93
CA ALA A 95 -0.79 14.70 21.22
C ALA A 95 -1.79 15.79 21.62
N ASP A 96 -2.68 16.19 20.68
CA ASP A 96 -3.81 17.11 20.89
C ASP A 96 -3.41 18.51 21.36
N PRO A 97 -2.41 19.17 20.73
CA PRO A 97 -2.02 20.51 21.15
C PRO A 97 -3.13 21.53 20.90
N ALA A 98 -3.29 22.47 21.85
CA ALA A 98 -4.41 23.43 21.82
C ALA A 98 -4.18 24.64 20.90
N TYR A 99 -2.93 25.00 20.63
CA TYR A 99 -2.50 26.16 19.82
C TYR A 99 -3.25 27.46 20.19
N PRO A 100 -3.23 27.93 21.44
CA PRO A 100 -4.10 29.02 21.92
C PRO A 100 -3.89 30.33 21.16
N GLU A 101 -2.68 30.60 20.66
CA GLU A 101 -2.33 31.82 19.93
C GLU A 101 -2.49 31.69 18.41
N LEU A 102 -2.86 30.51 17.90
CA LEU A 102 -2.91 30.24 16.47
C LEU A 102 -4.35 30.38 15.94
N LYS A 103 -4.54 31.23 14.95
CA LYS A 103 -5.81 31.35 14.23
C LYS A 103 -5.90 30.25 13.17
N THR A 104 -6.82 29.32 13.33
CA THR A 104 -7.12 28.26 12.38
C THR A 104 -8.40 28.56 11.59
N SER A 105 -8.54 27.90 10.45
CA SER A 105 -9.75 27.90 9.63
C SER A 105 -10.76 26.87 10.15
N SER A 106 -11.94 26.85 9.54
CA SER A 106 -13.00 25.86 9.77
C SER A 106 -13.32 25.09 8.50
N PHE A 107 -14.03 23.96 8.62
CA PHE A 107 -14.58 23.25 7.45
C PHE A 107 -15.50 24.16 6.62
N LYS A 108 -16.24 25.08 7.23
CA LYS A 108 -17.06 26.06 6.51
C LYS A 108 -16.23 26.97 5.60
N ASP A 109 -15.06 27.42 6.09
CA ASP A 109 -14.16 28.26 5.29
C ASP A 109 -13.60 27.48 4.09
N ALA A 110 -13.16 26.25 4.32
CA ALA A 110 -12.65 25.38 3.27
C ALA A 110 -13.73 25.06 2.23
N PHE A 111 -14.93 24.66 2.64
CA PHE A 111 -16.02 24.31 1.73
C PHE A 111 -16.51 25.51 0.94
N LYS A 112 -16.64 26.67 1.59
CA LYS A 112 -16.97 27.93 0.91
C LYS A 112 -15.99 28.26 -0.21
N SER A 113 -14.70 28.02 0.00
CA SER A 113 -13.65 28.31 -1.00
C SER A 113 -13.76 27.45 -2.27
N ILE A 114 -14.44 26.30 -2.18
CA ILE A 114 -14.69 25.37 -3.29
C ILE A 114 -16.15 25.38 -3.75
N GLY A 115 -16.90 26.45 -3.41
CA GLY A 115 -18.26 26.67 -3.88
C GLY A 115 -19.36 25.89 -3.14
N VAL A 116 -19.05 25.20 -2.03
CA VAL A 116 -20.02 24.46 -1.22
C VAL A 116 -20.49 25.34 -0.07
N THR A 117 -21.73 25.84 -0.13
CA THR A 117 -22.27 26.88 0.80
C THR A 117 -23.61 26.54 1.48
N GLY A 118 -24.19 25.40 1.20
CA GLY A 118 -25.45 24.96 1.80
C GLY A 118 -25.32 24.50 3.26
N SER A 119 -26.42 24.43 4.01
CA SER A 119 -26.48 23.76 5.32
C SER A 119 -26.93 22.30 5.19
N ASN A 120 -27.84 22.01 4.29
CA ASN A 120 -28.40 20.69 4.01
C ASN A 120 -27.62 20.06 2.83
N ILE A 121 -26.35 19.73 3.06
CA ILE A 121 -25.44 19.18 2.04
C ILE A 121 -25.17 17.71 2.29
N LYS A 122 -24.77 17.01 1.23
CA LYS A 122 -24.30 15.61 1.31
C LYS A 122 -22.78 15.54 1.25
N ILE A 123 -22.18 15.12 2.34
CA ILE A 123 -20.73 15.00 2.50
C ILE A 123 -20.35 13.54 2.37
N GLY A 124 -19.67 13.17 1.29
CA GLY A 124 -18.99 11.87 1.20
C GLY A 124 -17.73 11.89 2.04
N VAL A 125 -17.49 10.83 2.80
CA VAL A 125 -16.23 10.63 3.53
C VAL A 125 -15.54 9.40 2.98
N ALA A 126 -14.35 9.57 2.43
CA ALA A 126 -13.46 8.48 2.03
C ALA A 126 -12.29 8.35 3.01
N SER A 127 -11.75 7.14 3.15
CA SER A 127 -10.85 6.76 4.24
C SER A 127 -11.55 6.83 5.60
N HIS A 128 -12.76 6.26 5.69
CA HIS A 128 -13.54 6.36 6.92
C HIS A 128 -12.83 5.73 8.13
N LEU A 129 -11.98 4.71 7.92
CA LEU A 129 -11.18 4.08 8.97
C LEU A 129 -10.07 5.00 9.52
N ASP A 130 -9.57 5.94 8.72
CA ASP A 130 -8.55 6.92 9.12
C ASP A 130 -9.16 8.25 9.56
N THR A 131 -10.44 8.47 9.25
CA THR A 131 -11.19 9.65 9.67
C THR A 131 -11.49 9.55 11.17
N ASN A 132 -10.73 10.29 11.97
CA ASN A 132 -10.88 10.24 13.41
C ASN A 132 -12.14 10.97 13.89
N MET A 133 -12.46 10.77 15.19
CA MET A 133 -13.64 11.39 15.81
C MET A 133 -13.60 12.92 15.76
N ALA A 134 -12.42 13.55 15.86
CA ALA A 134 -12.32 15.02 15.83
C ALA A 134 -12.73 15.57 14.46
N ILE A 135 -12.31 14.93 13.36
CA ILE A 135 -12.72 15.30 11.99
C ILE A 135 -14.23 15.09 11.83
N TYR A 136 -14.77 13.94 12.24
CA TYR A 136 -16.19 13.66 12.14
C TYR A 136 -17.05 14.66 12.93
N LEU A 137 -16.69 14.94 14.17
CA LEU A 137 -17.40 15.92 15.01
C LEU A 137 -17.26 17.35 14.43
N GLY A 138 -16.06 17.71 13.95
CA GLY A 138 -15.83 18.99 13.30
C GLY A 138 -16.73 19.19 12.06
N LEU A 139 -16.93 18.15 11.25
CA LEU A 139 -17.90 18.19 10.13
C LEU A 139 -19.33 18.38 10.64
N LYS A 140 -19.74 17.64 11.69
CA LYS A 140 -21.08 17.75 12.29
C LYS A 140 -21.34 19.13 12.93
N ASP A 141 -20.36 19.69 13.62
CA ASP A 141 -20.48 21.01 14.24
C ASP A 141 -20.57 22.14 13.21
N ASN A 142 -19.82 22.00 12.10
CA ASN A 142 -19.87 22.98 11.01
C ASN A 142 -21.14 22.84 10.14
N PHE A 143 -21.65 21.62 9.96
CA PHE A 143 -22.81 21.30 9.12
C PHE A 143 -23.74 20.33 9.84
N PRO A 144 -24.51 20.83 10.85
CA PRO A 144 -25.37 19.99 11.69
C PRO A 144 -26.49 19.28 10.91
N ASP A 145 -26.98 19.89 9.82
CA ASP A 145 -28.03 19.34 8.96
C ASP A 145 -27.49 18.49 7.79
N ALA A 146 -26.15 18.34 7.66
CA ALA A 146 -25.56 17.59 6.57
C ALA A 146 -25.74 16.08 6.75
N GLU A 147 -25.99 15.40 5.63
CA GLU A 147 -25.88 13.95 5.53
C GLU A 147 -24.43 13.56 5.29
N ILE A 148 -23.83 12.80 6.22
CA ILE A 148 -22.45 12.27 6.08
C ILE A 148 -22.54 10.81 5.64
N ILE A 149 -21.92 10.49 4.49
CA ILE A 149 -22.04 9.20 3.82
C ILE A 149 -20.65 8.60 3.63
N ILE A 150 -20.42 7.36 4.08
CA ILE A 150 -19.17 6.62 3.77
C ILE A 150 -19.11 6.40 2.26
N SER A 151 -17.99 6.76 1.65
CA SER A 151 -17.83 6.81 0.20
C SER A 151 -16.44 6.31 -0.24
N ASP A 152 -15.87 5.32 0.47
CA ASP A 152 -14.53 4.75 0.18
C ASP A 152 -14.43 4.11 -1.20
N GLU A 153 -15.56 3.63 -1.74
CA GLU A 153 -15.63 3.03 -3.07
C GLU A 153 -15.19 4.00 -4.18
N ILE A 154 -15.30 5.32 -3.95
CA ILE A 154 -14.80 6.33 -4.89
C ILE A 154 -13.27 6.18 -5.02
N MET A 155 -12.55 6.07 -3.90
CA MET A 155 -11.10 5.93 -3.92
C MET A 155 -10.68 4.57 -4.46
N THR A 156 -11.37 3.51 -4.07
CA THR A 156 -11.11 2.15 -4.61
C THR A 156 -11.25 2.13 -6.12
N GLU A 157 -12.31 2.73 -6.68
CA GLU A 157 -12.54 2.74 -8.12
C GLU A 157 -11.51 3.60 -8.87
N LEU A 158 -11.11 4.74 -8.31
CA LEU A 158 -10.11 5.62 -8.91
C LEU A 158 -8.72 4.98 -8.96
N ARG A 159 -8.34 4.22 -7.92
CA ARG A 159 -6.98 3.70 -7.73
C ARG A 159 -6.77 2.29 -8.28
N ARG A 160 -7.82 1.48 -8.46
CA ARG A 160 -7.66 0.09 -8.87
C ARG A 160 -7.08 -0.09 -10.27
N ARG A 161 -7.33 0.85 -11.21
CA ARG A 161 -6.77 0.84 -12.56
C ARG A 161 -5.65 1.87 -12.66
N LYS A 162 -4.43 1.39 -12.90
CA LYS A 162 -3.24 2.24 -12.96
C LYS A 162 -3.09 2.92 -14.30
N SER A 163 -2.69 4.19 -14.27
CA SER A 163 -2.30 4.94 -15.45
C SER A 163 -0.93 4.47 -15.99
N PRO A 164 -0.57 4.80 -17.23
CA PRO A 164 0.77 4.54 -17.75
C PRO A 164 1.90 5.15 -16.91
N ASN A 165 1.68 6.33 -16.28
CA ASN A 165 2.66 6.97 -15.41
C ASN A 165 2.81 6.20 -14.09
N GLU A 166 1.71 5.73 -13.50
CA GLU A 166 1.73 4.88 -12.31
C GLU A 166 2.48 3.57 -12.57
N ILE A 167 2.24 2.94 -13.72
CA ILE A 167 2.97 1.72 -14.14
C ILE A 167 4.48 1.98 -14.28
N MET A 168 4.86 3.13 -14.83
CA MET A 168 6.28 3.50 -14.97
C MET A 168 6.94 3.67 -13.60
N VAL A 169 6.26 4.29 -12.64
CA VAL A 169 6.75 4.43 -11.26
C VAL A 169 6.87 3.07 -10.58
N LEU A 170 5.87 2.20 -10.71
CA LEU A 170 5.91 0.85 -10.15
C LEU A 170 7.08 0.03 -10.72
N LYS A 171 7.37 0.11 -12.02
CA LYS A 171 8.55 -0.53 -12.63
C LYS A 171 9.85 -0.07 -11.98
N GLU A 172 9.98 1.22 -11.66
CA GLU A 172 11.15 1.74 -10.95
C GLU A 172 11.22 1.19 -9.52
N VAL A 173 10.09 1.13 -8.80
CA VAL A 173 10.01 0.53 -7.45
C VAL A 173 10.56 -0.89 -7.45
N TYR A 174 10.08 -1.74 -8.35
CA TYR A 174 10.51 -3.15 -8.40
C TYR A 174 11.96 -3.29 -8.83
N SER A 175 12.45 -2.44 -9.74
CA SER A 175 13.88 -2.41 -10.09
C SER A 175 14.78 -2.06 -8.89
N ILE A 176 14.30 -1.21 -7.98
CA ILE A 176 15.01 -0.88 -6.73
C ILE A 176 14.95 -2.08 -5.77
N CYS A 177 13.79 -2.74 -5.62
CA CYS A 177 13.66 -3.93 -4.79
C CYS A 177 14.60 -5.06 -5.24
N GLU A 178 14.70 -5.32 -6.55
CA GLU A 178 15.66 -6.31 -7.11
C GLU A 178 17.10 -6.03 -6.67
N LYS A 179 17.57 -4.79 -6.87
CA LYS A 179 18.93 -4.39 -6.50
C LYS A 179 19.16 -4.51 -4.98
N ALA A 180 18.15 -4.23 -4.18
CA ALA A 180 18.24 -4.34 -2.74
C ALA A 180 18.26 -5.82 -2.27
N ILE A 181 17.51 -6.70 -2.93
CA ILE A 181 17.59 -8.14 -2.71
C ILE A 181 19.01 -8.64 -3.05
N ASP A 182 19.53 -8.32 -4.25
CA ASP A 182 20.86 -8.72 -4.67
C ASP A 182 21.91 -8.24 -3.64
N TYR A 183 21.83 -6.97 -3.21
CA TYR A 183 22.73 -6.42 -2.19
C TYR A 183 22.61 -7.15 -0.85
N CYS A 184 21.42 -7.52 -0.42
CA CYS A 184 21.20 -8.30 0.80
C CYS A 184 21.81 -9.70 0.68
N LEU A 185 21.58 -10.42 -0.41
CA LEU A 185 22.12 -11.76 -0.64
C LEU A 185 23.66 -11.77 -0.63
N GLU A 186 24.29 -10.72 -1.18
CA GLU A 186 25.75 -10.57 -1.18
C GLU A 186 26.33 -10.24 0.20
N ASN A 187 25.56 -9.60 1.09
CA ASN A 187 26.08 -9.01 2.32
C ASN A 187 25.57 -9.63 3.63
N ILE A 188 24.53 -10.46 3.59
CA ILE A 188 24.04 -11.20 4.77
C ILE A 188 25.12 -12.16 5.24
N ARG A 189 25.38 -12.20 6.55
CA ARG A 189 26.37 -13.10 7.20
C ARG A 189 25.80 -13.66 8.51
N PRO A 190 26.16 -14.90 8.87
CA PRO A 190 25.93 -15.41 10.22
C PRO A 190 26.47 -14.45 11.29
N GLY A 191 25.73 -14.28 12.37
CA GLY A 191 26.03 -13.33 13.44
C GLY A 191 25.34 -11.96 13.30
N MET A 192 24.69 -11.67 12.19
CA MET A 192 23.85 -10.48 12.04
C MET A 192 22.52 -10.67 12.78
N SER A 193 21.96 -9.58 13.32
CA SER A 193 20.57 -9.56 13.75
C SER A 193 19.63 -9.31 12.57
N GLU A 194 18.33 -9.63 12.73
CA GLU A 194 17.33 -9.27 11.73
C GLU A 194 17.33 -7.76 11.43
N CYS A 195 17.45 -6.93 12.47
CA CYS A 195 17.56 -5.48 12.30
C CYS A 195 18.82 -5.04 11.53
N ALA A 196 19.94 -5.74 11.69
CA ALA A 196 21.16 -5.45 10.92
C ALA A 196 20.95 -5.76 9.43
N ILE A 197 20.24 -6.85 9.12
CA ILE A 197 19.89 -7.21 7.73
C ILE A 197 18.88 -6.19 7.14
N VAL A 198 17.90 -5.74 7.93
CA VAL A 198 17.02 -4.62 7.51
C VAL A 198 17.85 -3.37 7.18
N GLY A 199 18.91 -3.09 7.95
CA GLY A 199 19.83 -1.98 7.68
C GLY A 199 20.52 -2.09 6.31
N LEU A 200 20.86 -3.32 5.86
CA LEU A 200 21.37 -3.54 4.50
C LEU A 200 20.33 -3.18 3.44
N ALA A 201 19.10 -3.68 3.61
CA ALA A 201 18.01 -3.41 2.68
C ALA A 201 17.70 -1.91 2.61
N GLN A 202 17.56 -1.24 3.77
CA GLN A 202 17.28 0.19 3.85
C GLN A 202 18.35 1.03 3.18
N LYS A 203 19.64 0.69 3.43
CA LYS A 203 20.76 1.36 2.73
C LYS A 203 20.62 1.22 1.21
N ALA A 204 20.38 0.01 0.74
CA ALA A 204 20.34 -0.28 -0.70
C ALA A 204 19.18 0.45 -1.39
N ILE A 205 17.95 0.43 -0.84
CA ILE A 205 16.81 1.10 -1.46
C ILE A 205 17.03 2.62 -1.55
N LEU A 206 17.55 3.25 -0.49
CA LEU A 206 17.79 4.70 -0.47
C LEU A 206 18.90 5.12 -1.44
N GLU A 207 19.99 4.35 -1.53
CA GLU A 207 21.08 4.60 -2.49
C GLU A 207 20.61 4.46 -3.95
N HIS A 208 19.56 3.66 -4.21
CA HIS A 208 18.99 3.49 -5.54
C HIS A 208 17.82 4.42 -5.84
N GLY A 209 17.50 5.36 -4.93
CA GLY A 209 16.57 6.47 -5.20
C GLY A 209 15.16 6.27 -4.68
N ALA A 210 14.89 5.27 -3.85
CA ALA A 210 13.64 5.20 -3.10
C ALA A 210 13.52 6.35 -2.11
N GLU A 211 12.30 6.82 -1.87
CA GLU A 211 12.01 7.82 -0.82
C GLU A 211 11.94 7.19 0.58
N SER A 212 11.55 5.92 0.65
CA SER A 212 11.50 5.09 1.85
C SER A 212 11.25 3.62 1.47
N ASP A 213 11.13 2.74 2.48
CA ASP A 213 10.48 1.45 2.31
C ASP A 213 9.01 1.61 1.87
N GLY A 214 8.49 0.66 1.11
CA GLY A 214 7.10 0.59 0.65
C GLY A 214 6.15 0.06 1.74
N MET A 215 6.65 -0.91 2.49
CA MET A 215 6.15 -1.46 3.74
C MET A 215 7.37 -1.74 4.63
N PRO A 216 7.22 -1.95 5.95
CA PRO A 216 8.34 -2.40 6.77
C PRO A 216 9.00 -3.64 6.17
N HIS A 217 10.32 -3.64 6.02
CA HIS A 217 11.02 -4.83 5.52
C HIS A 217 10.77 -6.03 6.43
N TYR A 218 10.32 -7.14 5.88
CA TYR A 218 10.15 -8.38 6.63
C TYR A 218 11.41 -9.23 6.50
N VAL A 219 12.19 -9.23 7.56
CA VAL A 219 13.37 -10.06 7.71
C VAL A 219 13.14 -10.90 8.96
N PHE A 220 12.69 -12.15 8.78
CA PHE A 220 12.29 -13.02 9.88
C PHE A 220 13.03 -14.34 9.80
N ALA A 221 13.80 -14.65 10.85
CA ALA A 221 14.59 -15.86 10.93
C ALA A 221 13.81 -16.99 11.65
N ASP A 222 14.02 -18.20 11.15
CA ASP A 222 13.60 -19.45 11.75
C ASP A 222 12.10 -19.43 12.16
N GLU A 223 11.75 -19.70 13.41
CA GLU A 223 10.36 -19.74 13.88
C GLU A 223 9.61 -18.40 13.73
N ALA A 224 10.32 -17.27 13.73
CA ALA A 224 9.70 -15.96 13.56
C ALA A 224 9.16 -15.75 12.14
N SER A 225 9.65 -16.48 11.16
CA SER A 225 9.13 -16.45 9.79
C SER A 225 7.66 -16.88 9.68
N ARG A 226 7.12 -17.53 10.71
CA ARG A 226 5.70 -17.90 10.82
C ARG A 226 4.76 -16.72 11.03
N HIS A 227 5.29 -15.57 11.43
CA HIS A 227 4.46 -14.40 11.67
C HIS A 227 4.04 -13.75 10.37
N ALA A 228 2.73 -13.65 10.14
CA ALA A 228 2.17 -12.91 9.01
C ALA A 228 2.48 -11.41 9.11
N LEU A 229 2.38 -10.86 10.33
CA LEU A 229 2.74 -9.50 10.67
C LEU A 229 3.67 -9.52 11.88
N SER A 230 4.84 -8.90 11.76
CA SER A 230 5.82 -8.80 12.85
C SER A 230 6.80 -7.66 12.58
N ARG A 231 7.73 -7.47 13.49
CA ARG A 231 8.87 -6.57 13.31
C ARG A 231 10.16 -7.36 13.46
N PRO A 232 11.19 -7.03 12.66
CA PRO A 232 12.54 -7.56 12.86
C PRO A 232 13.04 -7.27 14.27
N SER A 233 13.79 -8.21 14.83
CA SER A 233 14.34 -8.13 16.20
C SER A 233 15.82 -7.78 16.18
N PRO A 234 16.30 -6.89 17.06
CA PRO A 234 17.74 -6.67 17.27
C PRO A 234 18.41 -7.84 17.99
N ASP A 235 17.65 -8.69 18.68
CA ASP A 235 18.15 -9.78 19.52
C ASP A 235 18.11 -11.14 18.81
N ARG A 236 17.38 -11.26 17.70
CA ARG A 236 17.34 -12.50 16.92
C ARG A 236 18.49 -12.51 15.92
N ILE A 237 19.49 -13.33 16.25
CA ILE A 237 20.74 -13.42 15.51
C ILE A 237 20.69 -14.62 14.56
N VAL A 238 20.90 -14.38 13.27
CA VAL A 238 20.98 -15.47 12.29
C VAL A 238 22.27 -16.26 12.44
N THR A 239 22.17 -17.57 12.29
CA THR A 239 23.28 -18.52 12.32
C THR A 239 23.57 -19.04 10.93
N LYS A 240 24.64 -19.82 10.77
CA LYS A 240 24.95 -20.48 9.49
C LYS A 240 23.87 -21.45 8.99
N ASP A 241 22.99 -21.92 9.88
CA ASP A 241 21.93 -22.89 9.56
C ASP A 241 20.55 -22.23 9.54
N SER A 242 20.44 -20.90 9.72
CA SER A 242 19.16 -20.22 9.77
C SER A 242 18.43 -20.23 8.43
N PHE A 243 17.12 -20.48 8.50
CA PHE A 243 16.15 -20.15 7.49
C PHE A 243 15.76 -18.66 7.63
N LEU A 244 15.62 -17.95 6.54
CA LEU A 244 15.28 -16.53 6.56
C LEU A 244 14.21 -16.22 5.52
N GLN A 245 13.10 -15.61 5.96
CA GLN A 245 12.15 -14.94 5.09
C GLN A 245 12.67 -13.53 4.82
N LEU A 246 12.88 -13.19 3.55
CA LEU A 246 13.39 -11.90 3.11
C LEU A 246 12.37 -11.22 2.19
N ASN A 247 11.66 -10.20 2.71
CA ASN A 247 10.78 -9.34 1.92
C ASN A 247 11.32 -7.93 1.95
N ILE A 248 11.74 -7.45 0.80
CA ILE A 248 12.30 -6.11 0.62
C ILE A 248 11.35 -5.28 -0.21
N SER A 249 11.05 -4.12 0.31
CA SER A 249 10.12 -3.17 -0.30
C SER A 249 10.79 -1.83 -0.59
N ALA A 250 10.22 -1.08 -1.51
CA ALA A 250 10.65 0.28 -1.82
C ALA A 250 9.45 1.16 -2.13
N ARG A 251 9.63 2.47 -2.02
CA ARG A 251 8.64 3.48 -2.41
C ARG A 251 9.27 4.54 -3.29
N VAL A 252 8.61 4.87 -4.39
CA VAL A 252 8.99 5.96 -5.30
C VAL A 252 7.74 6.75 -5.61
N ASP A 253 7.80 8.06 -5.44
CA ASP A 253 6.68 8.98 -5.71
C ASP A 253 5.33 8.54 -5.14
N GLY A 254 5.36 7.91 -3.95
CA GLY A 254 4.20 7.38 -3.25
C GLY A 254 3.79 5.97 -3.64
N TYR A 255 4.32 5.37 -4.68
CA TYR A 255 4.00 4.01 -5.11
C TYR A 255 4.94 3.02 -4.44
N SER A 256 4.36 1.95 -3.94
CA SER A 256 5.03 0.93 -3.13
C SER A 256 4.99 -0.42 -3.83
N GLY A 257 6.00 -1.23 -3.57
CA GLY A 257 6.05 -2.63 -4.00
C GLY A 257 7.04 -3.41 -3.17
N ALA A 258 6.94 -4.72 -3.19
CA ALA A 258 7.80 -5.61 -2.46
C ALA A 258 8.16 -6.86 -3.28
N ILE A 259 9.34 -7.41 -3.03
CA ILE A 259 9.77 -8.73 -3.48
C ILE A 259 10.05 -9.57 -2.25
N GLY A 260 9.40 -10.72 -2.17
CA GLY A 260 9.55 -11.66 -1.05
C GLY A 260 10.05 -13.01 -1.49
N MET A 261 11.05 -13.56 -0.78
CA MET A 261 11.57 -14.89 -1.03
C MET A 261 12.15 -15.54 0.23
N PRO A 262 11.99 -16.87 0.40
CA PRO A 262 12.69 -17.62 1.43
C PRO A 262 14.12 -17.91 1.00
N ILE A 263 15.07 -17.80 1.93
CA ILE A 263 16.47 -18.18 1.74
C ILE A 263 16.99 -19.04 2.90
N SER A 264 18.07 -19.75 2.71
CA SER A 264 18.82 -20.40 3.77
C SER A 264 20.26 -19.88 3.83
N LEU A 265 20.78 -19.60 5.02
CA LEU A 265 22.18 -19.24 5.18
C LEU A 265 23.10 -20.44 4.91
N GLY A 266 22.68 -21.62 5.28
CA GLY A 266 23.36 -22.88 4.95
C GLY A 266 22.59 -23.65 3.88
N LYS A 267 22.06 -24.81 4.25
CA LYS A 267 21.24 -25.66 3.39
C LYS A 267 19.84 -25.83 3.95
N PHE A 268 18.85 -25.80 3.09
CA PHE A 268 17.50 -26.14 3.49
C PHE A 268 17.41 -27.58 3.99
N THR A 269 16.72 -27.78 5.10
CA THR A 269 16.29 -29.11 5.53
C THR A 269 15.29 -29.72 4.54
N ALA A 270 15.04 -31.02 4.61
CA ALA A 270 14.09 -31.70 3.74
C ALA A 270 12.67 -31.09 3.88
N ARG A 271 12.25 -30.75 5.11
CA ARG A 271 10.96 -30.10 5.37
C ARG A 271 10.87 -28.69 4.82
N GLN A 272 11.91 -27.90 4.98
CA GLN A 272 11.96 -26.55 4.39
C GLN A 272 11.89 -26.60 2.87
N LYS A 273 12.62 -27.53 2.22
CA LYS A 273 12.53 -27.74 0.76
C LYS A 273 11.12 -28.07 0.30
N GLU A 274 10.45 -28.98 0.98
CA GLU A 274 9.06 -29.35 0.69
C GLU A 274 8.12 -28.13 0.74
N MET A 275 8.23 -27.32 1.79
CA MET A 275 7.39 -26.12 1.96
C MET A 275 7.72 -25.04 0.93
N VAL A 276 9.02 -24.80 0.65
CA VAL A 276 9.45 -23.82 -0.35
C VAL A 276 8.95 -24.22 -1.75
N GLU A 277 9.06 -25.50 -2.12
CA GLU A 277 8.57 -26.01 -3.41
C GLU A 277 7.03 -25.95 -3.51
N PHE A 278 6.31 -26.22 -2.41
CA PHE A 278 4.88 -26.04 -2.39
C PHE A 278 4.49 -24.56 -2.56
N GLY A 279 5.10 -23.63 -1.79
CA GLY A 279 4.86 -22.21 -1.90
C GLY A 279 5.17 -21.69 -3.31
N LYS A 280 6.29 -22.09 -3.89
CA LYS A 280 6.67 -21.79 -5.27
C LYS A 280 5.61 -22.25 -6.29
N LYS A 281 5.15 -23.50 -6.17
CA LYS A 281 4.09 -24.05 -7.03
C LYS A 281 2.83 -23.20 -6.95
N MET A 282 2.43 -22.81 -5.73
CA MET A 282 1.24 -21.99 -5.49
C MET A 282 1.40 -20.59 -6.07
N HIS A 283 2.58 -20.00 -5.92
CA HIS A 283 2.90 -18.67 -6.43
C HIS A 283 2.80 -18.61 -7.97
N PHE A 284 3.44 -19.53 -8.69
CA PHE A 284 3.32 -19.59 -10.14
C PHE A 284 1.93 -19.92 -10.62
N TRP A 285 1.24 -20.84 -9.93
CA TRP A 285 -0.16 -21.10 -10.24
C TRP A 285 -0.99 -19.82 -10.12
N THR A 286 -0.77 -19.00 -9.09
CA THR A 286 -1.45 -17.72 -8.89
C THR A 286 -1.22 -16.77 -10.07
N ILE A 287 0.02 -16.59 -10.49
CA ILE A 287 0.38 -15.75 -11.64
C ILE A 287 -0.35 -16.21 -12.90
N ASP A 288 -0.39 -17.53 -13.14
CA ASP A 288 -1.09 -18.13 -14.28
C ASP A 288 -2.61 -17.90 -14.27
N GLN A 289 -3.21 -17.60 -13.10
CA GLN A 289 -4.64 -17.27 -13.01
C GLN A 289 -4.95 -15.80 -13.34
N VAL A 290 -3.96 -14.91 -13.31
CA VAL A 290 -4.17 -13.47 -13.58
C VAL A 290 -4.36 -13.25 -15.08
N LYS A 291 -5.61 -13.37 -15.53
CA LYS A 291 -6.02 -13.26 -16.95
C LYS A 291 -7.21 -12.32 -17.07
N ILE A 292 -7.31 -11.65 -18.22
CA ILE A 292 -8.49 -10.82 -18.54
C ILE A 292 -9.76 -11.67 -18.43
N GLY A 293 -10.76 -11.15 -17.71
CA GLY A 293 -12.05 -11.80 -17.51
C GLY A 293 -12.05 -12.95 -16.51
N ALA A 294 -10.92 -13.26 -15.87
CA ALA A 294 -10.90 -14.24 -14.76
C ALA A 294 -11.72 -13.71 -13.57
N HIS A 295 -12.50 -14.60 -12.95
CA HIS A 295 -13.34 -14.25 -11.82
C HIS A 295 -12.56 -14.33 -10.51
N SER A 296 -12.44 -13.22 -9.80
CA SER A 296 -11.64 -13.07 -8.57
C SER A 296 -11.97 -14.12 -7.50
N GLY A 297 -13.24 -14.30 -7.18
CA GLY A 297 -13.66 -15.28 -6.17
C GLY A 297 -13.41 -16.74 -6.56
N THR A 298 -13.37 -17.06 -7.86
CA THR A 298 -13.02 -18.41 -8.34
C THR A 298 -11.53 -18.68 -8.10
N ILE A 299 -10.67 -17.72 -8.45
CA ILE A 299 -9.22 -17.83 -8.19
C ILE A 299 -8.96 -18.11 -6.70
N ALA A 300 -9.59 -17.35 -5.79
CA ALA A 300 -9.39 -17.53 -4.35
C ALA A 300 -9.91 -18.89 -3.83
N LYS A 301 -11.05 -19.39 -4.37
CA LYS A 301 -11.59 -20.70 -4.00
C LYS A 301 -10.67 -21.83 -4.45
N ASP A 302 -10.18 -21.77 -5.67
CA ASP A 302 -9.31 -22.80 -6.23
C ASP A 302 -7.96 -22.82 -5.51
N TYR A 303 -7.41 -21.65 -5.19
CA TYR A 303 -6.21 -21.50 -4.38
C TYR A 303 -6.39 -22.15 -2.99
N TYR A 304 -7.47 -21.86 -2.29
CA TYR A 304 -7.77 -22.49 -0.99
C TYR A 304 -7.90 -24.03 -1.10
N ASN A 305 -8.60 -24.51 -2.14
CA ASN A 305 -8.77 -25.96 -2.36
C ASN A 305 -7.43 -26.68 -2.59
N MET A 306 -6.47 -26.02 -3.24
CA MET A 306 -5.12 -26.55 -3.43
C MET A 306 -4.36 -26.62 -2.08
N PHE A 307 -4.42 -25.58 -1.24
CA PHE A 307 -3.86 -25.63 0.11
C PHE A 307 -4.45 -26.78 0.94
N LYS A 308 -5.78 -26.92 0.88
CA LYS A 308 -6.50 -28.01 1.55
C LYS A 308 -6.04 -29.39 1.07
N SER A 309 -5.95 -29.59 -0.24
CA SER A 309 -5.56 -30.89 -0.82
C SER A 309 -4.12 -31.30 -0.47
N CYS A 310 -3.26 -30.34 -0.15
CA CYS A 310 -1.86 -30.54 0.24
C CYS A 310 -1.64 -30.53 1.77
N GLY A 311 -2.70 -30.44 2.57
CA GLY A 311 -2.61 -30.51 4.04
C GLY A 311 -2.25 -29.22 4.74
N TYR A 312 -2.26 -28.07 4.04
CA TYR A 312 -1.96 -26.75 4.60
C TYR A 312 -3.22 -25.97 5.04
N GLU A 313 -4.42 -26.57 4.99
CA GLU A 313 -5.69 -25.93 5.32
C GLU A 313 -5.71 -25.24 6.69
N LYS A 314 -5.13 -25.90 7.71
CA LYS A 314 -5.16 -25.41 9.10
C LYS A 314 -4.39 -24.10 9.30
N ASN A 315 -3.44 -23.82 8.42
CA ASN A 315 -2.56 -22.65 8.48
C ASN A 315 -2.83 -21.67 7.34
N PHE A 316 -3.92 -21.89 6.58
CA PHE A 316 -4.33 -20.96 5.54
C PHE A 316 -4.81 -19.64 6.17
N LEU A 317 -4.28 -18.52 5.71
CA LEU A 317 -4.53 -17.24 6.33
C LEU A 317 -5.34 -16.27 5.41
N TYR A 318 -4.93 -16.13 4.16
CA TYR A 318 -5.56 -15.17 3.22
C TYR A 318 -5.42 -15.64 1.76
N GLY A 319 -6.09 -14.91 0.85
CA GLY A 319 -6.09 -15.22 -0.59
C GLY A 319 -4.75 -14.93 -1.28
N PRO A 320 -4.63 -15.30 -2.56
CA PRO A 320 -3.36 -15.29 -3.28
C PRO A 320 -2.88 -13.92 -3.73
N LEU A 321 -3.77 -12.91 -3.77
CA LEU A 321 -3.52 -11.63 -4.42
C LEU A 321 -4.27 -10.50 -3.71
N HIS A 322 -3.62 -9.36 -3.61
CA HIS A 322 -4.25 -8.08 -3.27
C HIS A 322 -3.86 -6.99 -4.25
N GLY A 323 -4.60 -5.89 -4.29
CA GLY A 323 -4.26 -4.73 -5.09
C GLY A 323 -2.91 -4.15 -4.68
N LEU A 324 -2.24 -3.54 -5.63
CA LEU A 324 -0.92 -2.95 -5.50
C LEU A 324 -0.94 -1.53 -6.07
N GLY A 325 -0.31 -0.58 -5.39
CA GLY A 325 -0.22 0.78 -5.87
C GLY A 325 0.51 1.71 -4.91
N MET A 326 -0.18 2.72 -4.37
CA MET A 326 0.46 3.65 -3.43
C MET A 326 0.72 2.99 -2.07
N ILE A 327 -0.19 2.13 -1.62
CA ILE A 327 0.08 1.21 -0.52
C ILE A 327 0.42 -0.15 -1.13
N GLU A 328 1.36 -0.85 -0.53
CA GLU A 328 1.76 -2.18 -1.00
C GLU A 328 0.57 -3.14 -0.93
N VAL A 329 -0.25 -3.03 0.12
CA VAL A 329 -1.51 -3.77 0.30
C VAL A 329 -2.68 -2.80 0.14
N GLU A 330 -3.33 -2.80 -1.02
CA GLU A 330 -4.52 -1.98 -1.25
C GLU A 330 -5.66 -2.77 -1.92
N ALA A 331 -6.85 -2.18 -1.94
CA ALA A 331 -7.98 -2.76 -2.68
C ALA A 331 -7.72 -2.74 -4.20
N PRO A 332 -8.31 -3.68 -4.97
CA PRO A 332 -9.20 -4.74 -4.53
C PRO A 332 -8.48 -6.01 -4.07
N TRP A 333 -9.06 -6.72 -3.10
CA TRP A 333 -8.61 -8.04 -2.70
C TRP A 333 -9.19 -9.15 -3.59
N ILE A 334 -8.43 -10.22 -3.77
CA ILE A 334 -8.93 -11.47 -4.36
C ILE A 334 -9.20 -12.46 -3.23
N GLU A 335 -10.47 -12.51 -2.83
CA GLU A 335 -11.00 -13.35 -1.75
C GLU A 335 -12.14 -14.23 -2.27
N GLN A 336 -12.51 -15.28 -1.50
CA GLN A 336 -13.57 -16.20 -1.91
C GLN A 336 -14.95 -15.52 -2.10
N VAL A 337 -15.16 -14.37 -1.47
CA VAL A 337 -16.38 -13.55 -1.58
C VAL A 337 -16.29 -12.47 -2.67
N SER A 338 -15.15 -12.31 -3.31
CA SER A 338 -14.98 -11.32 -4.39
C SER A 338 -15.79 -11.70 -5.62
N THR A 339 -16.39 -10.68 -6.28
CA THR A 339 -17.35 -10.89 -7.37
C THR A 339 -16.98 -10.20 -8.68
N TYR A 340 -15.83 -9.53 -8.74
CA TYR A 340 -15.40 -8.78 -9.91
C TYR A 340 -14.57 -9.63 -10.88
N LEU A 341 -14.52 -9.20 -12.12
CA LEU A 341 -13.64 -9.75 -13.15
C LEU A 341 -12.34 -8.97 -13.21
N LEU A 342 -11.25 -9.65 -13.51
CA LEU A 342 -9.96 -9.01 -13.71
C LEU A 342 -9.92 -8.28 -15.05
N GLU A 343 -9.44 -7.03 -15.05
CA GLU A 343 -9.43 -6.16 -16.22
C GLU A 343 -8.03 -5.58 -16.48
N PRO A 344 -7.72 -5.23 -17.72
CA PRO A 344 -6.46 -4.56 -18.07
C PRO A 344 -6.24 -3.27 -17.24
N GLY A 345 -4.99 -3.03 -16.85
CA GLY A 345 -4.60 -1.91 -16.01
C GLY A 345 -4.69 -2.20 -14.52
N PHE A 346 -5.21 -3.37 -14.10
CA PHE A 346 -5.13 -3.78 -12.70
C PHE A 346 -3.72 -4.23 -12.36
N CYS A 347 -3.27 -3.82 -11.18
CA CYS A 347 -2.00 -4.27 -10.61
C CYS A 347 -2.26 -5.00 -9.30
N TYR A 348 -1.56 -6.11 -9.12
CA TYR A 348 -1.67 -6.96 -7.96
C TYR A 348 -0.30 -7.28 -7.39
N GLN A 349 -0.25 -7.50 -6.10
CA GLN A 349 0.83 -8.23 -5.45
C GLN A 349 0.41 -9.69 -5.35
N ALA A 350 1.18 -10.59 -5.93
CA ALA A 350 1.07 -12.01 -5.63
C ALA A 350 1.75 -12.25 -4.30
N ASP A 351 1.00 -12.65 -3.28
CA ASP A 351 1.47 -12.90 -1.93
C ASP A 351 1.09 -14.32 -1.51
N THR A 352 2.01 -15.25 -1.74
CA THR A 352 1.83 -16.64 -1.35
C THR A 352 2.49 -16.90 0.00
N PHE A 353 1.69 -17.02 1.04
CA PHE A 353 2.15 -17.32 2.40
C PHE A 353 1.84 -18.77 2.79
N VAL A 354 2.89 -19.51 3.15
CA VAL A 354 2.80 -20.91 3.61
C VAL A 354 3.50 -21.03 4.96
N LEU A 355 2.82 -21.64 5.94
CA LEU A 355 3.43 -21.87 7.25
C LEU A 355 3.05 -23.23 7.84
N ASP A 356 3.89 -23.70 8.74
CA ASP A 356 3.58 -24.86 9.63
C ASP A 356 3.90 -24.52 11.10
N SER A 357 4.12 -25.52 11.92
CA SER A 357 4.47 -25.32 13.34
C SER A 357 5.91 -24.82 13.55
N THR A 358 6.76 -24.82 12.55
CA THR A 358 8.20 -24.56 12.65
C THR A 358 8.65 -23.29 11.94
N ILE A 359 8.24 -23.13 10.68
CA ILE A 359 8.60 -21.97 9.84
C ILE A 359 7.40 -21.48 9.04
N GLY A 360 7.53 -20.27 8.50
CA GLY A 360 6.67 -19.73 7.45
C GLY A 360 7.51 -19.14 6.32
N LEU A 361 6.93 -19.02 5.16
CA LEU A 361 7.58 -18.41 4.00
C LEU A 361 6.59 -17.64 3.15
N ARG A 362 7.10 -16.64 2.45
CA ARG A 362 6.40 -15.90 1.41
C ARG A 362 7.15 -15.94 0.11
N TRP A 363 6.37 -16.04 -0.97
CA TRP A 363 6.78 -15.63 -2.30
C TRP A 363 5.95 -14.43 -2.69
N GLU A 364 6.61 -13.29 -2.94
CA GLU A 364 5.93 -12.06 -3.31
C GLU A 364 6.55 -11.41 -4.54
N GLU A 365 5.70 -11.02 -5.48
CA GLU A 365 6.07 -10.18 -6.62
C GLU A 365 4.88 -9.39 -7.18
N GLY A 366 5.18 -8.27 -7.82
CA GLY A 366 4.16 -7.40 -8.40
C GLY A 366 3.78 -7.79 -9.81
N LEU A 367 2.48 -7.73 -10.09
CA LEU A 367 1.86 -8.12 -11.34
C LEU A 367 1.10 -6.95 -11.97
N HIS A 368 1.19 -6.85 -13.29
CA HIS A 368 0.40 -5.94 -14.11
C HIS A 368 -0.39 -6.71 -15.16
N LEU A 369 -1.72 -6.62 -15.12
CA LEU A 369 -2.57 -7.19 -16.14
C LEU A 369 -2.71 -6.20 -17.30
N THR A 370 -2.05 -6.53 -18.41
CA THR A 370 -2.08 -5.76 -19.67
C THR A 370 -3.12 -6.32 -20.63
N GLU A 371 -3.38 -5.63 -21.74
CA GLU A 371 -4.22 -6.15 -22.86
C GLU A 371 -3.65 -7.45 -23.45
N ASN A 372 -2.36 -7.71 -23.29
CA ASN A 372 -1.67 -8.89 -23.84
C ASN A 372 -1.52 -10.04 -22.81
N GLY A 373 -1.94 -9.85 -21.57
CA GLY A 373 -1.81 -10.81 -20.48
C GLY A 373 -1.10 -10.25 -19.25
N CYS A 374 -0.76 -11.12 -18.31
CA CYS A 374 -0.09 -10.77 -17.08
C CYS A 374 1.42 -10.60 -17.30
N GLU A 375 1.97 -9.48 -16.82
CA GLU A 375 3.39 -9.19 -16.78
C GLU A 375 3.83 -9.03 -15.32
N THR A 376 5.03 -9.50 -14.95
CA THR A 376 5.66 -9.17 -13.66
C THR A 376 6.38 -7.83 -13.74
N PHE A 377 6.41 -7.07 -12.65
CA PHE A 377 7.17 -5.81 -12.59
C PHE A 377 8.67 -6.05 -12.44
N ASN A 378 9.05 -7.09 -11.72
CA ASN A 378 10.43 -7.56 -11.55
C ASN A 378 10.77 -8.62 -12.62
N LYS A 379 12.04 -8.94 -12.75
CA LYS A 379 12.44 -10.17 -13.44
C LYS A 379 11.78 -11.35 -12.74
N PRO A 380 11.29 -12.37 -13.48
CA PRO A 380 10.75 -13.55 -12.84
C PRO A 380 11.67 -14.02 -11.73
N LEU A 381 11.13 -14.22 -10.53
CA LEU A 381 11.93 -14.74 -9.43
C LEU A 381 12.64 -16.01 -9.89
N ASP A 382 13.95 -16.00 -9.86
CA ASP A 382 14.70 -17.24 -10.03
C ASP A 382 14.39 -18.11 -8.81
N CYS A 383 13.40 -18.98 -9.01
CA CYS A 383 12.88 -19.83 -7.96
C CYS A 383 13.77 -21.05 -7.70
N SER A 384 15.07 -20.94 -7.94
CA SER A 384 16.03 -21.83 -7.34
C SER A 384 16.02 -21.66 -5.82
N LEU A 385 16.27 -22.73 -5.11
CA LEU A 385 16.45 -22.67 -3.66
C LEU A 385 17.70 -21.83 -3.38
N VAL A 386 17.54 -20.63 -2.82
CA VAL A 386 18.66 -19.75 -2.51
C VAL A 386 19.33 -20.22 -1.20
N GLU A 387 20.46 -20.88 -1.34
CA GLU A 387 21.33 -21.33 -0.25
C GLU A 387 22.64 -20.51 -0.31
N LEU A 388 22.93 -19.72 0.75
CA LEU A 388 24.12 -18.85 0.77
C LEU A 388 25.42 -19.62 1.03
N GLY A 389 25.33 -20.85 1.57
CA GLY A 389 26.44 -21.79 1.66
C GLY A 389 27.44 -21.54 2.80
N PHE A 390 26.97 -20.96 3.92
CA PHE A 390 27.80 -20.76 5.12
C PHE A 390 28.08 -22.04 5.90
#